data_784e36635ee708d2572104f526e3185b
#
_entry.id   784e36635ee708d2572104f526e3185b
#
_cell.length_a   1.000
_cell.length_b   1.000
_cell.length_c   1.000
_cell.angle_alpha   90.00
_cell.angle_beta   90.00
_cell.angle_gamma   90.00
#
_symmetry.space_group_name_H-M   'P 1'
#
loop_
_entity.id
_entity.type
_entity.pdbx_description
1 polymer ?
#
loop_
_entity_poly.entity_id
_entity_poly.type
_entity_poly.pdbx_seq_one_letter_code
_entity_poly.pdbx_strand_id
1 'polypeptide(L)'
;MGTIDEDMRRVVEEQRLGYAATVCPDATPNLSPKGTTAVWDDNHLVFADIRSPRTVENLRHNPAIEVNVVDPISRKGCRFKGTGTVLAEGTLFDEALAFYRRRGVANEIRAVVLVQVGRAMPLTSPAYDLGATEQEVRERWERHHEALRKGESGAPTGE
;
A
#
# COMPACT_ATOMS: atom_id res chain seq x y z
N MET A 1 -19.35 1.38 11.35
CA MET A 1 -18.14 2.16 11.05
C MET A 1 -17.11 1.19 10.51
N GLY A 2 -16.54 1.47 9.34
CA GLY A 2 -15.57 0.59 8.71
C GLY A 2 -14.21 0.62 9.42
N THR A 3 -13.34 -0.33 9.08
CA THR A 3 -11.98 -0.43 9.62
C THR A 3 -11.04 0.60 8.98
N ILE A 4 -11.36 1.07 7.77
CA ILE A 4 -10.60 2.07 7.00
C ILE A 4 -11.32 3.41 7.15
N ASP A 5 -10.71 4.35 7.86
CA ASP A 5 -11.24 5.71 8.01
C ASP A 5 -10.91 6.62 6.80
N GLU A 6 -11.42 7.84 6.81
CA GLU A 6 -11.24 8.81 5.72
C GLU A 6 -9.78 9.22 5.52
N ASP A 7 -8.99 9.37 6.59
CA ASP A 7 -7.58 9.73 6.49
C ASP A 7 -6.76 8.59 5.88
N MET A 8 -7.03 7.34 6.29
CA MET A 8 -6.41 6.15 5.72
C MET A 8 -6.78 5.99 4.25
N ARG A 9 -8.06 6.20 3.90
CA ARG A 9 -8.54 6.19 2.51
C ARG A 9 -7.78 7.21 1.67
N ARG A 10 -7.68 8.44 2.14
CA ARG A 10 -6.94 9.51 1.46
C ARG A 10 -5.50 9.12 1.20
N VAL A 11 -4.77 8.63 2.20
CA VAL A 11 -3.37 8.19 2.05
C VAL A 11 -3.24 7.09 0.99
N VAL A 12 -4.10 6.08 1.00
CA VAL A 12 -4.06 5.00 0.01
C VAL A 12 -4.31 5.53 -1.40
N GLU A 13 -5.31 6.39 -1.58
CA GLU A 13 -5.68 6.93 -2.89
C GLU A 13 -4.67 7.93 -3.45
N GLU A 14 -4.01 8.71 -2.59
CA GLU A 14 -2.95 9.63 -2.99
C GLU A 14 -1.66 8.89 -3.38
N GLN A 15 -1.23 7.92 -2.57
CA GLN A 15 0.04 7.23 -2.78
C GLN A 15 -0.03 6.13 -3.84
N ARG A 16 -1.13 5.40 -3.93
CA ARG A 16 -1.34 4.30 -4.90
C ARG A 16 -0.25 3.24 -4.92
N LEU A 17 0.53 3.16 -3.87
CA LEU A 17 1.64 2.23 -3.72
C LEU A 17 1.59 1.59 -2.34
N GLY A 18 1.24 0.31 -2.30
CA GLY A 18 1.26 -0.49 -1.09
C GLY A 18 2.44 -1.47 -1.12
N TYR A 19 3.03 -1.72 0.03
CA TYR A 19 4.02 -2.78 0.23
C TYR A 19 3.32 -3.95 0.93
N ALA A 20 3.07 -5.01 0.17
CA ALA A 20 2.35 -6.19 0.66
C ALA A 20 3.33 -7.26 1.16
N ALA A 21 3.23 -7.60 2.44
CA ALA A 21 3.96 -8.69 3.07
C ALA A 21 3.06 -9.93 3.12
N THR A 22 3.59 -11.06 2.66
CA THR A 22 2.96 -12.38 2.68
C THR A 22 3.92 -13.42 3.20
N VAL A 23 3.42 -14.61 3.53
CA VAL A 23 4.19 -15.71 4.11
C VAL A 23 4.46 -16.76 3.05
N CYS A 24 5.74 -17.06 2.79
CA CYS A 24 6.13 -18.15 1.90
C CYS A 24 5.84 -19.53 2.53
N PRO A 25 5.75 -20.61 1.72
CA PRO A 25 5.54 -21.98 2.24
C PRO A 25 6.58 -22.43 3.27
N ASP A 26 7.82 -21.92 3.19
CA ASP A 26 8.90 -22.18 4.15
C ASP A 26 8.87 -21.26 5.38
N ALA A 27 7.77 -20.53 5.58
CA ALA A 27 7.55 -19.56 6.65
C ALA A 27 8.43 -18.31 6.59
N THR A 28 9.20 -18.11 5.52
CA THR A 28 9.94 -16.85 5.32
C THR A 28 9.01 -15.73 4.85
N PRO A 29 9.28 -14.45 5.17
CA PRO A 29 8.49 -13.35 4.67
C PRO A 29 8.79 -13.07 3.19
N ASN A 30 7.76 -12.63 2.47
CA ASN A 30 7.88 -12.05 1.14
C ASN A 30 7.28 -10.66 1.14
N LEU A 31 8.01 -9.67 0.68
CA LEU A 31 7.57 -8.28 0.56
C LEU A 31 7.57 -7.86 -0.91
N SER A 32 6.47 -7.29 -1.37
CA SER A 32 6.30 -6.89 -2.77
C SER A 32 5.56 -5.56 -2.90
N PRO A 33 6.10 -4.58 -3.67
CA PRO A 33 5.37 -3.36 -3.97
C PRO A 33 4.18 -3.64 -4.90
N LYS A 34 3.06 -2.97 -4.63
CA LYS A 34 1.80 -3.07 -5.37
C LYS A 34 1.32 -1.69 -5.79
N GLY A 35 1.70 -1.28 -7.01
CA GLY A 35 1.35 0.02 -7.58
C GLY A 35 -0.14 0.18 -7.94
N THR A 36 -0.95 -0.84 -7.75
CA THR A 36 -2.39 -0.83 -7.97
C THR A 36 -3.21 -0.85 -6.69
N THR A 37 -2.54 -0.68 -5.53
CA THR A 37 -3.23 -0.66 -4.24
C THR A 37 -4.26 0.45 -4.18
N ALA A 38 -5.49 0.09 -3.81
CA ALA A 38 -6.62 1.00 -3.70
C ALA A 38 -7.56 0.56 -2.57
N VAL A 39 -8.44 1.46 -2.15
CA VAL A 39 -9.54 1.10 -1.25
C VAL A 39 -10.70 0.58 -2.08
N TRP A 40 -11.19 -0.61 -1.73
CA TRP A 40 -12.38 -1.22 -2.34
C TRP A 40 -13.67 -0.73 -1.67
N ASP A 41 -13.71 -0.85 -0.36
CA ASP A 41 -14.78 -0.34 0.50
C ASP A 41 -14.23 -0.01 1.91
N ASP A 42 -15.11 0.23 2.87
CA ASP A 42 -14.72 0.64 4.22
C ASP A 42 -13.95 -0.43 5.03
N ASN A 43 -13.89 -1.66 4.53
CA ASN A 43 -13.24 -2.79 5.20
C ASN A 43 -12.25 -3.54 4.30
N HIS A 44 -12.13 -3.17 3.03
CA HIS A 44 -11.29 -3.90 2.10
C HIS A 44 -10.35 -3.00 1.31
N LEU A 45 -9.11 -3.47 1.17
CA LEU A 45 -8.19 -3.01 0.14
C LEU A 45 -8.23 -3.96 -1.06
N VAL A 46 -7.77 -3.49 -2.21
CA VAL A 46 -7.63 -4.28 -3.41
C VAL A 46 -6.31 -3.97 -4.11
N PHE A 47 -5.67 -4.97 -4.71
CA PHE A 47 -4.58 -4.78 -5.64
C PHE A 47 -4.58 -5.85 -6.74
N ALA A 48 -4.05 -5.50 -7.91
CA ALA A 48 -3.96 -6.39 -9.06
C ALA A 48 -2.63 -7.15 -9.10
N ASP A 49 -2.67 -8.42 -9.46
CA ASP A 49 -1.49 -9.19 -9.83
C ASP A 49 -1.18 -9.01 -11.32
N ILE A 50 -0.12 -8.27 -11.59
CA ILE A 50 0.40 -8.03 -12.95
C ILE A 50 1.71 -8.78 -13.15
N ARG A 51 2.65 -8.70 -12.20
CA ARG A 51 4.01 -9.29 -12.29
C ARG A 51 4.49 -9.97 -11.02
N SER A 52 3.62 -10.32 -10.11
CA SER A 52 4.00 -10.84 -8.78
C SER A 52 3.31 -12.17 -8.46
N PRO A 53 3.55 -13.23 -9.23
CA PRO A 53 2.89 -14.53 -9.03
C PRO A 53 3.14 -15.09 -7.62
N ARG A 54 4.31 -14.83 -7.03
CA ARG A 54 4.66 -15.32 -5.69
C ARG A 54 3.72 -14.79 -4.59
N THR A 55 3.29 -13.54 -4.68
CA THR A 55 2.30 -13.00 -3.72
C THR A 55 0.99 -13.78 -3.78
N VAL A 56 0.52 -14.08 -4.99
CA VAL A 56 -0.70 -14.86 -5.21
C VAL A 56 -0.55 -16.31 -4.73
N GLU A 57 0.58 -16.96 -5.04
CA GLU A 57 0.89 -18.30 -4.57
C GLU A 57 0.93 -18.38 -3.04
N ASN A 58 1.59 -17.43 -2.40
CA ASN A 58 1.65 -17.34 -0.94
C ASN A 58 0.26 -17.23 -0.33
N LEU A 59 -0.58 -16.33 -0.86
CA LEU A 59 -1.93 -16.10 -0.34
C LEU A 59 -2.87 -17.29 -0.54
N ARG A 60 -2.68 -18.08 -1.59
CA ARG A 60 -3.41 -19.35 -1.77
C ARG A 60 -3.01 -20.40 -0.73
N HIS A 61 -1.77 -20.35 -0.27
CA HIS A 61 -1.26 -21.26 0.77
C HIS A 61 -1.55 -20.74 2.19
N ASN A 62 -1.33 -19.45 2.42
CA ASN A 62 -1.57 -18.78 3.70
C ASN A 62 -2.18 -17.40 3.43
N PRO A 63 -3.44 -17.14 3.79
CA PRO A 63 -4.13 -15.90 3.47
C PRO A 63 -3.67 -14.69 4.31
N ALA A 64 -2.78 -14.89 5.29
CA ALA A 64 -2.29 -13.78 6.11
C ALA A 64 -1.53 -12.76 5.27
N ILE A 65 -1.88 -11.51 5.41
CA ILE A 65 -1.28 -10.39 4.69
C ILE A 65 -1.19 -9.15 5.57
N GLU A 66 -0.13 -8.37 5.35
CA GLU A 66 -0.02 -7.03 5.88
C GLU A 66 0.38 -6.07 4.75
N VAL A 67 -0.27 -4.91 4.69
CA VAL A 67 -0.01 -3.89 3.67
C VAL A 67 0.34 -2.58 4.35
N ASN A 68 1.48 -1.99 3.98
CA ASN A 68 1.85 -0.64 4.37
C ASN A 68 1.70 0.31 3.19
N VAL A 69 1.11 1.47 3.43
CA VAL A 69 1.09 2.60 2.49
C VAL A 69 1.64 3.82 3.23
N VAL A 70 2.65 4.46 2.66
CA VAL A 70 3.36 5.57 3.31
C VAL A 70 3.48 6.74 2.36
N ASP A 71 3.16 7.94 2.84
CA ASP A 71 3.52 9.20 2.18
C ASP A 71 4.99 9.52 2.51
N PRO A 72 5.91 9.46 1.53
CA PRO A 72 7.33 9.70 1.76
C PRO A 72 7.65 11.15 2.13
N ILE A 73 6.74 12.08 1.89
CA ILE A 73 6.92 13.51 2.17
C ILE A 73 6.52 13.83 3.61
N SER A 74 5.33 13.44 4.02
CA SER A 74 4.89 13.63 5.41
C SER A 74 5.47 12.62 6.38
N ARG A 75 6.02 11.51 5.88
CA ARG A 75 6.47 10.37 6.70
C ARG A 75 5.36 9.80 7.60
N LYS A 76 4.12 9.96 7.13
CA LYS A 76 2.92 9.33 7.71
C LYS A 76 2.39 8.26 6.78
N GLY A 77 1.68 7.31 7.33
CA GLY A 77 1.10 6.25 6.53
C GLY A 77 0.11 5.40 7.32
N CYS A 78 -0.21 4.25 6.76
CA CYS A 78 -1.15 3.31 7.35
C CYS A 78 -0.62 1.89 7.20
N ARG A 79 -0.87 1.10 8.21
CA ARG A 79 -0.63 -0.34 8.24
C ARG A 79 -1.96 -1.07 8.30
N PHE A 80 -2.20 -1.97 7.37
CA PHE A 80 -3.40 -2.77 7.27
C PHE A 80 -3.04 -4.24 7.44
N LYS A 81 -3.56 -4.88 8.46
CA LYS A 81 -3.38 -6.31 8.71
C LYS A 81 -4.69 -7.06 8.48
N GLY A 82 -4.64 -8.17 7.77
CA GLY A 82 -5.84 -8.91 7.46
C GLY A 82 -5.61 -10.20 6.71
N THR A 83 -6.60 -10.57 5.89
CA THR A 83 -6.58 -11.77 5.06
C THR A 83 -6.82 -11.41 3.60
N GLY A 84 -6.01 -11.98 2.71
CA GLY A 84 -6.11 -11.80 1.27
C GLY A 84 -6.86 -12.95 0.60
N THR A 85 -7.85 -12.62 -0.22
CA THR A 85 -8.54 -13.56 -1.10
C THR A 85 -8.12 -13.31 -2.53
N VAL A 86 -7.65 -14.36 -3.21
CA VAL A 86 -7.25 -14.31 -4.61
C VAL A 86 -8.47 -14.56 -5.49
N LEU A 87 -8.79 -13.59 -6.35
CA LEU A 87 -9.88 -13.65 -7.32
C LEU A 87 -9.27 -13.76 -8.72
N ALA A 88 -9.57 -14.82 -9.47
CA ALA A 88 -9.10 -15.03 -10.83
C ALA A 88 -10.24 -15.21 -11.83
N GLU A 89 -11.48 -15.33 -11.34
CA GLU A 89 -12.70 -15.50 -12.13
C GLU A 89 -13.94 -15.13 -11.30
N GLY A 90 -15.08 -14.99 -11.96
CA GLY A 90 -16.37 -14.73 -11.34
C GLY A 90 -16.71 -13.24 -11.24
N THR A 91 -17.93 -12.96 -10.78
CA THR A 91 -18.53 -11.60 -10.81
C THR A 91 -17.65 -10.55 -10.09
N LEU A 92 -17.13 -10.89 -8.91
CA LEU A 92 -16.31 -9.95 -8.14
C LEU A 92 -14.96 -9.68 -8.82
N PHE A 93 -14.38 -10.67 -9.51
CA PHE A 93 -13.21 -10.47 -10.35
C PHE A 93 -13.51 -9.53 -11.52
N ASP A 94 -14.64 -9.73 -12.22
CA ASP A 94 -15.05 -8.90 -13.34
C ASP A 94 -15.30 -7.44 -12.90
N GLU A 95 -15.92 -7.24 -11.74
CA GLU A 95 -16.10 -5.92 -11.13
C GLU A 95 -14.76 -5.24 -10.81
N ALA A 96 -13.80 -6.00 -10.27
CA ALA A 96 -12.46 -5.51 -9.99
C ALA A 96 -11.69 -5.17 -11.26
N LEU A 97 -11.81 -5.95 -12.34
CA LEU A 97 -11.26 -5.62 -13.64
C LEU A 97 -11.83 -4.29 -14.16
N ALA A 98 -13.16 -4.13 -14.11
CA ALA A 98 -13.82 -2.90 -14.53
C ALA A 98 -13.37 -1.69 -13.70
N PHE A 99 -13.19 -1.87 -12.39
CA PHE A 99 -12.63 -0.86 -11.49
C PHE A 99 -11.24 -0.41 -11.95
N TYR A 100 -10.32 -1.34 -12.22
CA TYR A 100 -8.97 -1.02 -12.68
C TYR A 100 -8.94 -0.41 -14.09
N ARG A 101 -9.81 -0.84 -15.00
CA ARG A 101 -9.92 -0.23 -16.34
C ARG A 101 -10.37 1.22 -16.26
N ARG A 102 -11.32 1.56 -15.39
CA ARG A 102 -11.72 2.96 -15.14
C ARG A 102 -10.59 3.80 -14.55
N ARG A 103 -9.66 3.19 -13.83
CA ARG A 103 -8.46 3.85 -13.25
C ARG A 103 -7.27 3.91 -14.22
N GLY A 104 -7.43 3.47 -15.46
CA GLY A 104 -6.42 3.56 -16.50
C GLY A 104 -5.36 2.44 -16.48
N VAL A 105 -5.58 1.36 -15.76
CA VAL A 105 -4.68 0.20 -15.77
C VAL A 105 -4.90 -0.57 -17.07
N ALA A 106 -3.94 -0.48 -18.00
CA ALA A 106 -4.00 -1.14 -19.31
C ALA A 106 -3.39 -2.55 -19.32
N ASN A 107 -2.56 -2.87 -18.33
CA ASN A 107 -1.88 -4.16 -18.25
C ASN A 107 -2.88 -5.32 -18.15
N GLU A 108 -2.44 -6.50 -18.61
CA GLU A 108 -3.15 -7.74 -18.31
C GLU A 108 -3.14 -8.01 -16.80
N ILE A 109 -4.32 -8.25 -16.25
CA ILE A 109 -4.53 -8.58 -14.84
C ILE A 109 -4.91 -10.06 -14.78
N ARG A 110 -4.04 -10.88 -14.19
CA ARG A 110 -4.24 -12.34 -14.07
C ARG A 110 -5.11 -12.72 -12.88
N ALA A 111 -4.97 -11.95 -11.81
CA ALA A 111 -5.73 -12.11 -10.60
C ALA A 111 -5.83 -10.76 -9.88
N VAL A 112 -6.80 -10.65 -9.02
CA VAL A 112 -6.97 -9.52 -8.10
C VAL A 112 -6.95 -10.08 -6.68
N VAL A 113 -6.29 -9.40 -5.77
CA VAL A 113 -6.30 -9.73 -4.35
C VAL A 113 -7.23 -8.74 -3.65
N LEU A 114 -8.28 -9.27 -3.03
CA LEU A 114 -9.13 -8.53 -2.11
C LEU A 114 -8.64 -8.79 -0.69
N VAL A 115 -8.25 -7.73 0.02
CA VAL A 115 -7.72 -7.80 1.38
C VAL A 115 -8.80 -7.36 2.35
N GLN A 116 -9.35 -8.32 3.11
CA GLN A 116 -10.22 -7.99 4.24
C GLN A 116 -9.36 -7.47 5.40
N VAL A 117 -9.54 -6.22 5.76
CA VAL A 117 -8.78 -5.55 6.81
C VAL A 117 -9.40 -5.87 8.17
N GLY A 118 -8.67 -6.64 8.97
CA GLY A 118 -9.08 -6.94 10.35
C GLY A 118 -8.58 -5.89 11.34
N ARG A 119 -7.48 -5.22 11.02
CA ARG A 119 -6.90 -4.15 11.84
C ARG A 119 -6.18 -3.12 10.95
N ALA A 120 -6.49 -1.85 11.17
CA ALA A 120 -5.78 -0.73 10.56
C ALA A 120 -5.14 0.13 11.65
N MET A 121 -3.93 0.65 11.39
CA MET A 121 -3.18 1.47 12.33
C MET A 121 -2.46 2.59 11.58
N PRO A 122 -2.42 3.82 12.13
CA PRO A 122 -1.57 4.88 11.61
C PRO A 122 -0.08 4.52 11.79
N LEU A 123 0.73 5.02 10.87
CA LEU A 123 2.20 5.01 10.94
C LEU A 123 2.69 6.46 10.94
N THR A 124 3.63 6.77 11.81
CA THR A 124 4.24 8.09 11.91
C THR A 124 5.74 7.98 12.10
N SER A 125 6.48 8.98 11.60
CA SER A 125 7.92 9.09 11.86
C SER A 125 8.18 9.48 13.32
N PRO A 126 9.27 9.00 13.95
CA PRO A 126 9.72 9.44 15.26
C PRO A 126 9.96 10.96 15.38
N ALA A 127 10.14 11.67 14.27
CA ALA A 127 10.26 13.12 14.25
C ALA A 127 9.06 13.82 14.92
N TYR A 128 7.86 13.23 14.79
CA TYR A 128 6.64 13.74 15.43
C TYR A 128 6.67 13.58 16.95
N ASP A 129 7.32 12.54 17.46
CA ASP A 129 7.50 12.31 18.90
C ASP A 129 8.43 13.36 19.52
N LEU A 130 9.31 13.94 18.71
CA LEU A 130 10.22 15.04 19.08
C LEU A 130 9.61 16.44 18.90
N GLY A 131 8.33 16.53 18.55
CA GLY A 131 7.58 17.75 18.45
C GLY A 131 7.62 18.43 17.08
N ALA A 132 8.16 17.78 16.02
CA ALA A 132 8.09 18.31 14.67
C ALA A 132 6.65 18.44 14.17
N THR A 133 6.35 19.54 13.51
CA THR A 133 5.07 19.74 12.82
C THR A 133 5.07 19.02 11.47
N GLU A 134 3.89 18.72 10.94
CA GLU A 134 3.77 18.11 9.61
C GLU A 134 4.38 19.02 8.53
N GLN A 135 4.19 20.33 8.65
CA GLN A 135 4.78 21.28 7.71
C GLN A 135 6.31 21.18 7.68
N GLU A 136 6.98 21.16 8.85
CA GLU A 136 8.44 21.04 8.93
C GLU A 136 8.95 19.72 8.32
N VAL A 137 8.24 18.60 8.57
CA VAL A 137 8.58 17.30 7.99
C VAL A 137 8.42 17.33 6.47
N ARG A 138 7.29 17.86 5.95
CA ARG A 138 7.05 17.99 4.51
C ARG A 138 8.11 18.85 3.84
N GLU A 139 8.37 20.05 4.32
CA GLU A 139 9.38 20.95 3.77
C GLU A 139 10.79 20.33 3.72
N ARG A 140 11.14 19.56 4.75
CA ARG A 140 12.43 18.83 4.80
C ARG A 140 12.52 17.80 3.68
N TRP A 141 11.50 16.95 3.53
CA TRP A 141 11.52 15.86 2.57
C TRP A 141 11.27 16.33 1.13
N GLU A 142 10.51 17.39 0.92
CA GLU A 142 10.37 18.05 -0.38
C GLU A 142 11.71 18.59 -0.87
N ARG A 143 12.44 19.30 -0.02
CA ARG A 143 13.81 19.77 -0.35
C ARG A 143 14.75 18.62 -0.69
N HIS A 144 14.69 17.52 0.07
CA HIS A 144 15.50 16.33 -0.20
C HIS A 144 15.17 15.72 -1.57
N HIS A 145 13.90 15.51 -1.87
CA HIS A 145 13.47 14.96 -3.17
C HIS A 145 13.78 15.92 -4.33
N GLU A 146 13.73 17.22 -4.11
CA GLU A 146 14.12 18.20 -5.11
C GLU A 146 15.63 18.13 -5.39
N ALA A 147 16.47 18.05 -4.35
CA ALA A 147 17.91 17.86 -4.48
C ALA A 147 18.25 16.59 -5.27
N LEU A 148 17.60 15.48 -4.97
CA LEU A 148 17.78 14.24 -5.74
C LEU A 148 17.43 14.40 -7.22
N ARG A 149 16.35 15.11 -7.55
CA ARG A 149 15.99 15.40 -8.95
C ARG A 149 17.03 16.24 -9.68
N LYS A 150 17.75 17.11 -8.96
CA LYS A 150 18.83 17.94 -9.50
C LYS A 150 20.18 17.22 -9.55
N GLY A 151 20.27 15.97 -9.07
CA GLY A 151 21.53 15.23 -8.97
C GLY A 151 22.44 15.71 -7.84
N GLU A 152 21.92 16.47 -6.89
CA GLU A 152 22.61 16.92 -5.70
C GLU A 152 22.56 15.81 -4.64
N SER A 153 23.72 15.27 -4.22
CA SER A 153 23.75 14.25 -3.16
C SER A 153 23.88 14.91 -1.78
N GLY A 154 22.86 14.77 -0.96
CA GLY A 154 22.89 15.17 0.44
C GLY A 154 21.78 14.44 1.21
N ALA A 155 22.14 13.66 2.23
CA ALA A 155 21.12 13.16 3.15
C ALA A 155 20.50 14.36 3.90
N PRO A 156 19.17 14.38 4.11
CA PRO A 156 18.57 15.41 4.97
C PRO A 156 19.15 15.24 6.37
N THR A 157 19.78 16.28 6.90
CA THR A 157 20.31 16.29 8.26
C THR A 157 19.17 16.28 9.27
N GLY A 158 19.15 15.31 10.17
CA GLY A 158 18.26 15.22 11.32
C GLY A 158 17.05 14.29 11.10
N GLU A 159 17.24 13.01 11.37
CA GLU A 159 16.19 12.13 11.91
C GLU A 159 16.15 12.23 13.43
#